data_c9be65016d3646bb5ae9cc464fccc413
#
_entry.id   c9be65016d3646bb5ae9cc464fccc413
#
_cell.length_a   1.000
_cell.length_b   1.000
_cell.length_c   1.000
_cell.angle_alpha   90.00
_cell.angle_beta   90.00
_cell.angle_gamma   90.00
#
_symmetry.space_group_name_H-M   'P 1'
#
loop_
_entity.id
_entity.type
_entity.pdbx_description
1 polymer ?
#
loop_
_entity_poly.entity_id
_entity_poly.type
_entity_poly.pdbx_seq_one_letter_code
_entity_poly.pdbx_strand_id
1 'polypeptide(L)'
;MRANHYHLTDWHYCYVAEGEIDYYHRPHGSENEPEMVTVKKGELFFTPPMVDHAMVFTEDTVFYTFGRNPRDQETYEADVRRITLVDPSTIG
;
A
#
# COMPACT_ATOMS: atom_id res chain seq x y z
N MET A 1 6.50 -3.83 -7.85
CA MET A 1 5.65 -3.90 -6.64
C MET A 1 6.19 -2.98 -5.57
N ARG A 2 5.31 -2.33 -4.86
CA ARG A 2 5.66 -1.48 -3.71
C ARG A 2 4.81 -1.85 -2.50
N ALA A 3 5.19 -1.33 -1.32
CA ALA A 3 4.59 -1.64 -0.04
C ALA A 3 4.89 -3.09 0.38
N ASN A 4 3.90 -3.96 0.50
CA ASN A 4 4.07 -5.29 1.06
C ASN A 4 4.48 -5.20 2.53
N HIS A 5 3.74 -4.37 3.27
CA HIS A 5 4.00 -4.08 4.68
C HIS A 5 2.71 -3.59 5.35
N TYR A 6 2.80 -3.30 6.64
CA TYR A 6 1.77 -2.57 7.37
C TYR A 6 2.42 -1.52 8.27
N HIS A 7 1.64 -0.51 8.65
CA HIS A 7 2.07 0.55 9.54
C HIS A 7 1.43 0.38 10.92
N LEU A 8 2.16 0.74 11.96
CA LEU A 8 1.64 0.68 13.33
C LEU A 8 0.72 1.87 13.62
N THR A 9 1.12 3.06 13.22
CA THR A 9 0.41 4.30 13.55
C THR A 9 0.07 5.17 12.36
N ASP A 10 0.80 5.05 11.24
CA ASP A 10 0.60 5.90 10.08
C ASP A 10 -0.61 5.47 9.26
N TRP A 11 -1.20 6.43 8.58
CA TRP A 11 -2.25 6.22 7.60
C TRP A 11 -1.94 7.07 6.37
N HIS A 12 -2.41 6.63 5.21
CA HIS A 12 -2.17 7.34 3.97
C HIS A 12 -3.43 7.49 3.15
N TYR A 13 -3.51 8.64 2.45
CA TYR A 13 -4.30 8.74 1.23
C TYR A 13 -3.34 8.63 0.06
N CYS A 14 -3.76 7.94 -0.99
CA CYS A 14 -3.00 7.82 -2.23
C CYS A 14 -3.87 8.24 -3.40
N TYR A 15 -3.42 9.24 -4.15
CA TYR A 15 -4.11 9.75 -5.34
C TYR A 15 -3.35 9.33 -6.58
N VAL A 16 -4.03 8.64 -7.51
CA VAL A 16 -3.42 8.18 -8.75
C VAL A 16 -3.57 9.26 -9.81
N ALA A 17 -2.45 9.93 -10.13
CA ALA A 17 -2.43 11.00 -11.12
C ALA A 17 -2.32 10.48 -12.55
N GLU A 18 -1.58 9.38 -12.75
CA GLU A 18 -1.42 8.69 -14.03
C GLU A 18 -1.25 7.21 -13.78
N GLY A 19 -1.73 6.36 -14.68
CA GLY A 19 -1.55 4.93 -14.60
C GLY A 19 -2.62 4.22 -13.79
N GLU A 20 -2.24 3.11 -13.20
CA GLU A 20 -3.16 2.22 -12.52
C GLU A 20 -2.42 1.41 -11.46
N ILE A 21 -3.06 1.18 -10.32
CA ILE A 21 -2.51 0.40 -9.21
C ILE A 21 -3.46 -0.73 -8.86
N ASP A 22 -2.96 -1.96 -8.83
CA ASP A 22 -3.67 -3.07 -8.21
C ASP A 22 -3.29 -3.06 -6.72
N TYR A 23 -4.23 -2.68 -5.88
CA TYR A 23 -4.05 -2.50 -4.45
C TYR A 23 -4.57 -3.71 -3.71
N TYR A 24 -3.65 -4.43 -3.07
CA TYR A 24 -3.96 -5.60 -2.24
C TYR A 24 -3.97 -5.18 -0.79
N HIS A 25 -4.99 -5.56 -0.05
CA HIS A 25 -5.11 -5.18 1.35
C HIS A 25 -5.82 -6.25 2.18
N ARG A 26 -5.48 -6.27 3.46
CA ARG A 26 -6.05 -7.19 4.42
C ARG A 26 -5.81 -6.64 5.83
N PRO A 27 -6.80 -6.70 6.75
CA PRO A 27 -6.53 -6.32 8.14
C PRO A 27 -5.39 -7.18 8.69
N HIS A 28 -4.45 -6.57 9.39
CA HIS A 28 -3.33 -7.31 9.97
C HIS A 28 -3.84 -8.38 10.95
N GLY A 29 -3.31 -9.60 10.81
CA GLY A 29 -3.75 -10.73 11.62
C GLY A 29 -4.88 -11.53 11.02
N SER A 30 -5.48 -11.07 9.92
CA SER A 30 -6.51 -11.83 9.21
C SER A 30 -5.89 -13.05 8.52
N GLU A 31 -6.61 -14.16 8.55
CA GLU A 31 -6.22 -15.40 7.85
C GLU A 31 -6.85 -15.48 6.46
N ASN A 32 -7.70 -14.53 6.11
CA ASN A 32 -8.37 -14.50 4.81
C ASN A 32 -7.38 -14.09 3.71
N GLU A 33 -7.73 -14.46 2.47
CA GLU A 33 -6.98 -13.98 1.31
C GLU A 33 -7.08 -12.46 1.21
N PRO A 34 -6.02 -11.77 0.79
CA PRO A 34 -6.09 -10.34 0.57
C PRO A 34 -7.14 -9.97 -0.46
N GLU A 35 -7.83 -8.87 -0.23
CA GLU A 35 -8.70 -8.29 -1.23
C GLU A 35 -7.90 -7.44 -2.20
N MET A 36 -8.35 -7.35 -3.43
CA MET A 36 -7.68 -6.54 -4.45
C MET A 36 -8.67 -5.56 -5.06
N VAL A 37 -8.24 -4.31 -5.16
CA VAL A 37 -8.99 -3.25 -5.82
C VAL A 37 -8.09 -2.59 -6.85
N THR A 38 -8.58 -2.43 -8.07
CA THR A 38 -7.86 -1.69 -9.10
C THR A 38 -8.20 -0.20 -8.98
N VAL A 39 -7.19 0.60 -8.70
CA VAL A 39 -7.34 2.06 -8.55
C VAL A 39 -6.77 2.73 -9.80
N LYS A 40 -7.61 3.48 -10.47
CA LYS A 40 -7.29 4.09 -11.77
C LYS A 40 -7.01 5.57 -11.65
N LYS A 41 -6.48 6.15 -12.73
CA LYS A 41 -6.24 7.58 -12.83
C LYS A 41 -7.43 8.40 -12.33
N GLY A 42 -7.16 9.36 -11.46
CA GLY A 42 -8.18 10.24 -10.89
C GLY A 42 -8.85 9.69 -9.64
N GLU A 43 -8.50 8.49 -9.21
CA GLU A 43 -9.08 7.87 -8.03
C GLU A 43 -8.17 7.99 -6.82
N LEU A 44 -8.76 7.95 -5.65
CA LEU A 44 -8.09 8.09 -4.35
C LEU A 44 -8.42 6.87 -3.49
N PHE A 45 -7.44 6.35 -2.77
CA PHE A 45 -7.70 5.32 -1.77
C PHE A 45 -7.01 5.64 -0.44
N PHE A 46 -7.53 5.03 0.62
CA PHE A 46 -7.06 5.26 1.98
C PHE A 46 -6.56 3.95 2.59
N THR A 47 -5.38 4.01 3.21
CA THR A 47 -4.81 2.89 3.96
C THR A 47 -4.73 3.25 5.43
N PRO A 48 -5.55 2.64 6.31
CA PRO A 48 -5.47 2.88 7.75
C PRO A 48 -4.29 2.15 8.38
N PRO A 49 -3.95 2.48 9.64
CA PRO A 49 -2.97 1.69 10.39
C PRO A 49 -3.41 0.24 10.53
N MET A 50 -2.45 -0.66 10.72
CA MET A 50 -2.69 -2.09 10.95
C MET A 50 -3.42 -2.79 9.82
N VAL A 51 -3.22 -2.32 8.58
CA VAL A 51 -3.68 -2.99 7.38
C VAL A 51 -2.47 -3.41 6.56
N ASP A 52 -2.36 -4.70 6.31
CA ASP A 52 -1.35 -5.25 5.41
C ASP A 52 -1.69 -4.78 4.00
N HIS A 53 -0.73 -4.22 3.28
CA HIS A 53 -1.01 -3.72 1.94
C HIS A 53 0.18 -3.89 1.00
N ALA A 54 -0.14 -4.02 -0.27
CA ALA A 54 0.84 -4.09 -1.35
C ALA A 54 0.26 -3.42 -2.59
N MET A 55 1.12 -2.81 -3.38
CA MET A 55 0.73 -2.13 -4.62
C MET A 55 1.47 -2.74 -5.79
N VAL A 56 0.73 -3.14 -6.81
CA VAL A 56 1.29 -3.67 -8.06
C VAL A 56 0.95 -2.70 -9.17
N PHE A 57 1.96 -2.27 -9.91
CA PHE A 57 1.77 -1.33 -11.02
C PHE A 57 1.66 -2.13 -12.31
N THR A 58 0.54 -1.98 -13.00
CA THR A 58 0.28 -2.67 -14.26
C THR A 58 0.78 -1.88 -15.47
N GLU A 59 1.11 -0.60 -15.24
CA GLU A 59 1.68 0.30 -16.24
C GLU A 59 2.45 1.41 -15.53
N ASP A 60 3.08 2.30 -16.26
CA ASP A 60 3.78 3.45 -15.68
C ASP A 60 2.80 4.29 -14.87
N THR A 61 3.10 4.51 -13.60
CA THR A 61 2.17 5.13 -12.67
C THR A 61 2.81 6.30 -11.94
N VAL A 62 2.06 7.40 -11.85
CA VAL A 62 2.41 8.55 -11.02
C VAL A 62 1.34 8.68 -9.94
N PHE A 63 1.75 8.69 -8.69
CA PHE A 63 0.83 8.83 -7.58
C PHE A 63 1.39 9.73 -6.49
N TYR A 64 0.49 10.34 -5.72
CA TYR A 64 0.85 11.21 -4.60
C TYR A 64 0.31 10.59 -3.32
N THR A 65 1.12 10.60 -2.26
CA THR A 65 0.71 10.07 -0.97
C THR A 65 0.72 11.16 0.08
N PHE A 66 -0.28 11.12 0.98
CA PHE A 66 -0.43 12.02 2.10
C PHE A 66 -0.60 11.17 3.35
N GLY A 67 0.29 11.30 4.30
CA GLY A 67 0.29 10.47 5.50
C GLY A 67 0.31 11.29 6.79
N ARG A 68 0.08 10.59 7.90
CA ARG A 68 0.08 11.19 9.22
C ARG A 68 1.49 11.48 9.73
N ASN A 69 2.40 10.50 9.54
CA ASN A 69 3.74 10.58 10.11
C ASN A 69 4.71 11.35 9.21
N PRO A 70 5.72 12.01 9.81
CA PRO A 70 6.80 12.60 9.04
C PRO A 70 7.49 11.56 8.16
N ARG A 71 8.03 12.00 7.03
CA ARG A 71 8.69 11.12 6.05
C ARG A 71 10.18 10.93 6.33
N ASP A 72 10.65 11.22 7.55
CA ASP A 72 12.05 10.94 7.89
C ASP A 72 12.25 9.44 8.09
N GLN A 73 13.46 8.99 7.79
CA GLN A 73 13.81 7.57 7.80
C GLN A 73 13.56 6.91 9.16
N GLU A 74 13.93 7.59 10.24
CA GLU A 74 13.82 7.03 11.58
C GLU A 74 12.37 6.80 11.97
N THR A 75 11.50 7.77 11.76
CA THR A 75 10.08 7.65 12.06
C THR A 75 9.44 6.57 11.19
N TYR A 76 9.78 6.53 9.92
CA TYR A 76 9.27 5.54 8.98
C TYR A 76 9.65 4.12 9.41
N GLU A 77 10.93 3.86 9.69
CA GLU A 77 11.39 2.53 10.06
C GLU A 77 10.82 2.07 11.41
N ALA A 78 10.55 2.98 12.31
CA ALA A 78 9.93 2.65 13.60
C ALA A 78 8.48 2.22 13.44
N ASP A 79 7.79 2.69 12.41
CA ASP A 79 6.36 2.46 12.19
C ASP A 79 6.05 1.30 11.25
N VAL A 80 6.93 1.04 10.29
CA VAL A 80 6.70 0.03 9.25
C VAL A 80 7.08 -1.35 9.73
N ARG A 81 6.24 -2.33 9.41
CA ARG A 81 6.53 -3.76 9.59
C ARG A 81 6.37 -4.46 8.26
N ARG A 82 7.45 -5.06 7.77
CA ARG A 82 7.45 -5.74 6.48
C ARG A 82 6.89 -7.14 6.61
N ILE A 83 6.10 -7.52 5.61
CA ILE A 83 5.43 -8.81 5.54
C ILE A 83 5.49 -9.29 4.11
N THR A 84 5.02 -10.52 3.86
CA THR A 84 4.79 -11.00 2.50
C THR A 84 3.29 -11.19 2.30
N LEU A 85 2.61 -10.12 1.93
CA LEU A 85 1.18 -10.16 1.61
C LEU A 85 0.98 -10.73 0.20
N VAL A 86 1.81 -10.27 -0.74
CA VAL A 86 1.80 -10.71 -2.14
C VAL A 86 3.21 -11.14 -2.48
N ASP A 87 3.39 -12.36 -2.98
CA ASP A 87 4.68 -12.84 -3.41
C ASP A 87 5.01 -12.25 -4.79
N PRO A 88 6.09 -11.44 -4.90
CA PRO A 88 6.46 -10.84 -6.19
C PRO A 88 6.70 -11.86 -7.30
N SER A 89 7.11 -13.06 -6.98
CA SER A 89 7.37 -14.10 -7.98
C SER A 89 6.11 -14.63 -8.65
N THR A 90 4.93 -14.39 -8.07
CA THR A 90 3.65 -14.83 -8.63
C THR A 90 3.01 -13.76 -9.53
N ILE A 91 3.59 -12.57 -9.59
CA ILE A 91 3.09 -11.45 -10.36
C ILE A 91 4.01 -11.29 -11.57
N GLY A 92 3.52 -11.73 -12.68
CA GLY A 92 4.26 -11.78 -13.93
C GLY A 92 4.99 -10.53 -14.43
#